data_5f43a2cc95a9dc5004a8f4eb1a72d82e
#
_entry.id   5f43a2cc95a9dc5004a8f4eb1a72d82e
#
_cell.length_a   1.000
_cell.length_b   1.000
_cell.length_c   1.000
_cell.angle_alpha   90.00
_cell.angle_beta   90.00
_cell.angle_gamma   90.00
#
_symmetry.space_group_name_H-M   'P 1'
#
loop_
_entity.id
_entity.type
_entity.pdbx_description
1 polymer ?
#
loop_
_entity_poly.entity_id
_entity_poly.type
_entity_poly.pdbx_seq_one_letter_code
_entity_poly.pdbx_strand_id
1 'polypeptide(L)'
;MLIPMIAFLASMFQPAGDTPVAKPAAPAAARPEGAPEPGTAKRMVGDAAIKPVLENGEYRLPEMGMLIEAPLPEGYPAPTPPGMIELKTYPVVRRAEYSAKGSSNFGMNVGFWPLFNHIKSRDIAMTSPVEMDYRPSGDRTPLTPMKDVDGTWTMSFLYRTVNLGPTGEDGRIRVVDNPELTVVSIGMRGQYGMGAVNAGLEELTKWFDGQSEWEPCGDPRGLNYNGPQVPVKNKWSEVQVPVRRKGAAKAVEAAPAQVVPVDGKAAQPKAADAPQAPAAKPVTPPAA
;
A
#
# COMPACT_ATOMS: atom_id res chain seq x y z
N MET A 1 18.01 48.44 56.39
CA MET A 1 16.57 48.43 56.18
C MET A 1 16.28 47.63 54.93
N LEU A 2 16.09 46.31 55.08
CA LEU A 2 15.84 45.35 54.00
C LEU A 2 14.33 45.16 53.84
N ILE A 3 13.85 45.28 52.64
CA ILE A 3 12.50 44.89 52.25
C ILE A 3 12.59 43.66 51.35
N PRO A 4 12.00 42.52 51.63
CA PRO A 4 11.99 41.37 50.73
C PRO A 4 10.88 41.49 49.69
N MET A 5 11.24 41.24 48.46
CA MET A 5 10.38 41.15 47.28
C MET A 5 9.75 39.74 47.24
N ILE A 6 8.44 39.64 47.46
CA ILE A 6 7.67 38.41 47.34
C ILE A 6 7.30 38.26 45.85
N ALA A 7 7.86 37.24 45.22
CA ALA A 7 7.47 36.83 43.84
C ALA A 7 6.18 36.00 43.89
N PHE A 8 5.14 36.50 43.24
CA PHE A 8 3.86 35.79 43.02
C PHE A 8 4.06 34.83 41.86
N LEU A 9 4.10 33.51 42.12
CA LEU A 9 3.96 32.48 41.12
C LEU A 9 2.47 32.28 40.87
N ALA A 10 1.96 32.84 39.77
CA ALA A 10 0.62 32.48 39.23
C ALA A 10 0.83 31.23 38.32
N SER A 11 0.44 30.08 38.89
CA SER A 11 0.33 28.83 38.15
C SER A 11 -0.85 28.95 37.19
N MET A 12 -0.58 29.08 35.88
CA MET A 12 -1.61 28.98 34.85
C MET A 12 -1.93 27.50 34.63
N PHE A 13 -3.01 27.05 35.22
CA PHE A 13 -3.69 25.82 34.85
C PHE A 13 -4.29 26.03 33.45
N GLN A 14 -3.65 25.50 32.39
CA GLN A 14 -4.34 25.32 31.13
C GLN A 14 -5.23 24.09 31.24
N PRO A 15 -6.52 24.18 30.84
CA PRO A 15 -7.37 23.01 30.73
C PRO A 15 -6.78 22.10 29.66
N ALA A 16 -6.66 20.81 29.98
CA ALA A 16 -6.28 19.78 29.03
C ALA A 16 -7.24 19.87 27.82
N GLY A 17 -6.69 20.23 26.65
CA GLY A 17 -7.44 20.22 25.41
C GLY A 17 -8.00 18.82 25.15
N ASP A 18 -9.27 18.75 24.82
CA ASP A 18 -9.95 17.53 24.39
C ASP A 18 -9.12 16.85 23.32
N THR A 19 -8.56 15.69 23.67
CA THR A 19 -7.93 14.79 22.70
C THR A 19 -9.04 14.35 21.74
N PRO A 20 -8.93 14.57 20.42
CA PRO A 20 -9.97 14.13 19.50
C PRO A 20 -10.09 12.61 19.64
N VAL A 21 -11.25 12.17 20.12
CA VAL A 21 -11.59 10.74 20.13
C VAL A 21 -11.60 10.29 18.67
N ALA A 22 -10.67 9.44 18.30
CA ALA A 22 -10.62 8.83 16.97
C ALA A 22 -11.99 8.21 16.69
N LYS A 23 -12.66 8.67 15.62
CA LYS A 23 -13.90 8.09 15.16
C LYS A 23 -13.67 6.59 14.95
N PRO A 24 -14.46 5.70 15.55
CA PRO A 24 -14.27 4.26 15.40
C PRO A 24 -14.27 3.92 13.90
N ALA A 25 -13.31 3.09 13.49
CA ALA A 25 -13.27 2.54 12.15
C ALA A 25 -14.64 1.94 11.80
N ALA A 26 -15.10 2.15 10.57
CA ALA A 26 -16.34 1.52 10.11
C ALA A 26 -16.23 0.00 10.35
N PRO A 27 -17.31 -0.69 10.76
CA PRO A 27 -17.27 -2.13 10.97
C PRO A 27 -16.75 -2.80 9.69
N ALA A 28 -15.74 -3.64 9.85
CA ALA A 28 -15.20 -4.42 8.75
C ALA A 28 -16.35 -5.20 8.10
N ALA A 29 -16.45 -5.13 6.78
CA ALA A 29 -17.39 -5.98 6.05
C ALA A 29 -17.10 -7.44 6.39
N ALA A 30 -18.12 -8.22 6.68
CA ALA A 30 -17.94 -9.64 6.98
C ALA A 30 -17.21 -10.33 5.83
N ARG A 31 -16.20 -11.15 6.18
CA ARG A 31 -15.45 -11.94 5.20
C ARG A 31 -16.41 -12.78 4.35
N PRO A 32 -16.26 -12.76 3.01
CA PRO A 32 -17.12 -13.57 2.14
C PRO A 32 -17.01 -15.07 2.45
N GLU A 33 -18.13 -15.79 2.39
CA GLU A 33 -18.15 -17.24 2.57
C GLU A 33 -17.20 -17.93 1.55
N GLY A 34 -16.39 -18.88 2.02
CA GLY A 34 -15.40 -19.58 1.21
C GLY A 34 -14.16 -18.78 0.82
N ALA A 35 -14.01 -17.55 1.35
CA ALA A 35 -12.74 -16.85 1.28
C ALA A 35 -11.69 -17.54 2.20
N PRO A 36 -10.41 -17.50 1.83
CA PRO A 36 -9.35 -18.02 2.71
C PRO A 36 -9.28 -17.25 4.03
N GLU A 37 -8.69 -17.85 5.06
CA GLU A 37 -8.44 -17.18 6.32
C GLU A 37 -7.51 -15.97 6.14
N PRO A 38 -7.63 -14.91 6.98
CA PRO A 38 -6.72 -13.77 6.93
C PRO A 38 -5.26 -14.21 6.95
N GLY A 39 -4.45 -13.62 6.07
CA GLY A 39 -3.04 -13.98 5.91
C GLY A 39 -2.78 -15.18 5.01
N THR A 40 -3.81 -15.74 4.39
CA THR A 40 -3.66 -16.91 3.52
C THR A 40 -4.13 -16.65 2.09
N ALA A 41 -3.71 -17.54 1.19
CA ALA A 41 -4.05 -17.50 -0.23
C ALA A 41 -4.51 -18.89 -0.72
N LYS A 42 -5.45 -18.88 -1.67
CA LYS A 42 -5.88 -20.07 -2.42
C LYS A 42 -5.53 -19.88 -3.89
N ARG A 43 -4.71 -20.78 -4.45
CA ARG A 43 -4.36 -20.76 -5.87
C ARG A 43 -5.60 -21.06 -6.71
N MET A 44 -5.91 -20.17 -7.66
CA MET A 44 -7.02 -20.28 -8.59
C MET A 44 -6.56 -20.66 -9.99
N VAL A 45 -5.41 -20.13 -10.43
CA VAL A 45 -4.79 -20.41 -11.74
C VAL A 45 -3.28 -20.53 -11.57
N GLY A 46 -2.67 -21.45 -12.31
CA GLY A 46 -1.23 -21.69 -12.36
C GLY A 46 -0.79 -22.91 -11.57
N ASP A 47 0.51 -23.21 -11.69
CA ASP A 47 1.13 -24.39 -11.06
C ASP A 47 1.22 -24.21 -9.53
N ALA A 48 0.64 -25.15 -8.77
CA ALA A 48 0.66 -25.13 -7.31
C ALA A 48 2.05 -25.40 -6.73
N ALA A 49 2.98 -25.99 -7.50
CA ALA A 49 4.35 -26.23 -7.07
C ALA A 49 5.16 -24.91 -7.02
N ILE A 50 4.84 -23.94 -7.86
CA ILE A 50 5.52 -22.64 -7.90
C ILE A 50 4.92 -21.76 -6.80
N LYS A 51 5.67 -21.59 -5.71
CA LYS A 51 5.24 -20.80 -4.55
C LYS A 51 6.42 -20.05 -3.93
N PRO A 52 6.18 -18.83 -3.42
CA PRO A 52 7.22 -18.09 -2.72
C PRO A 52 7.69 -18.83 -1.47
N VAL A 53 8.99 -18.75 -1.21
CA VAL A 53 9.63 -19.26 0.00
C VAL A 53 10.05 -18.08 0.87
N LEU A 54 9.75 -18.16 2.17
CA LEU A 54 10.20 -17.17 3.14
C LEU A 54 11.52 -17.65 3.77
N GLU A 55 12.59 -16.94 3.49
CA GLU A 55 13.94 -17.21 4.02
C GLU A 55 14.51 -15.95 4.66
N ASN A 56 14.93 -16.03 5.91
CA ASN A 56 15.52 -14.90 6.65
C ASN A 56 14.67 -13.62 6.66
N GLY A 57 13.34 -13.74 6.60
CA GLY A 57 12.40 -12.60 6.54
C GLY A 57 12.18 -12.02 5.15
N GLU A 58 12.81 -12.57 4.11
CA GLU A 58 12.67 -12.17 2.70
C GLU A 58 11.88 -13.24 1.91
N TYR A 59 10.97 -12.79 1.06
CA TYR A 59 10.31 -13.69 0.12
C TYR A 59 11.15 -13.88 -1.14
N ARG A 60 11.34 -15.15 -1.51
CA ARG A 60 12.06 -15.56 -2.73
C ARG A 60 11.17 -16.39 -3.62
N LEU A 61 11.38 -16.28 -4.92
CA LEU A 61 10.83 -17.18 -5.93
C LEU A 61 11.99 -17.72 -6.76
N PRO A 62 12.65 -18.81 -6.30
CA PRO A 62 13.87 -19.31 -6.91
C PRO A 62 13.73 -19.64 -8.38
N GLU A 63 12.59 -20.25 -8.80
CA GLU A 63 12.29 -20.66 -10.16
C GLU A 63 12.32 -19.48 -11.15
N MET A 64 12.09 -18.27 -10.66
CA MET A 64 12.08 -17.04 -11.48
C MET A 64 13.21 -16.07 -11.13
N GLY A 65 14.07 -16.42 -10.16
CA GLY A 65 15.18 -15.56 -9.72
C GLY A 65 14.70 -14.23 -9.14
N MET A 66 13.58 -14.24 -8.40
CA MET A 66 12.96 -13.03 -7.82
C MET A 66 13.11 -13.02 -6.30
N LEU A 67 13.26 -11.82 -5.76
CA LEU A 67 13.47 -11.57 -4.33
C LEU A 67 12.71 -10.30 -3.92
N ILE A 68 12.13 -10.31 -2.73
CA ILE A 68 11.57 -9.12 -2.06
C ILE A 68 12.46 -8.81 -0.86
N GLU A 69 13.12 -7.64 -0.90
CA GLU A 69 14.20 -7.27 0.02
C GLU A 69 13.71 -6.73 1.37
N ALA A 70 12.46 -6.28 1.44
CA ALA A 70 11.87 -5.73 2.66
C ALA A 70 10.78 -6.67 3.20
N PRO A 71 10.62 -6.75 4.54
CA PRO A 71 9.59 -7.61 5.13
C PRO A 71 8.19 -7.13 4.78
N LEU A 72 7.24 -8.05 4.68
CA LEU A 72 5.83 -7.74 4.58
C LEU A 72 5.25 -7.37 5.96
N PRO A 73 4.10 -6.68 6.03
CA PRO A 73 3.33 -6.58 7.28
C PRO A 73 3.06 -7.95 7.88
N GLU A 74 2.98 -8.01 9.20
CA GLU A 74 2.67 -9.26 9.89
C GLU A 74 1.30 -9.80 9.50
N GLY A 75 1.25 -11.09 9.22
CA GLY A 75 0.02 -11.75 8.79
C GLY A 75 -0.37 -11.48 7.34
N TYR A 76 0.44 -10.80 6.51
CA TYR A 76 0.15 -10.68 5.08
C TYR A 76 0.34 -12.03 4.37
N PRO A 77 -0.53 -12.37 3.42
CA PRO A 77 -0.33 -13.55 2.58
C PRO A 77 0.92 -13.40 1.72
N ALA A 78 1.57 -14.53 1.41
CA ALA A 78 2.72 -14.54 0.52
C ALA A 78 2.40 -13.88 -0.84
N PRO A 79 3.39 -13.26 -1.50
CA PRO A 79 3.18 -12.63 -2.82
C PRO A 79 2.74 -13.64 -3.88
N THR A 80 1.79 -13.27 -4.74
CA THR A 80 1.35 -14.11 -5.87
C THR A 80 2.46 -14.24 -6.90
N PRO A 81 2.88 -15.46 -7.28
CA PRO A 81 3.88 -15.64 -8.33
C PRO A 81 3.41 -15.06 -9.67
N PRO A 82 4.31 -14.47 -10.47
CA PRO A 82 3.97 -13.91 -11.77
C PRO A 82 3.22 -14.86 -12.70
N GLY A 83 2.17 -14.37 -13.33
CA GLY A 83 1.30 -15.13 -14.24
C GLY A 83 0.31 -16.06 -13.54
N MET A 84 0.27 -16.05 -12.21
CA MET A 84 -0.65 -16.89 -11.43
C MET A 84 -1.75 -16.04 -10.81
N ILE A 85 -2.92 -16.65 -10.58
CA ILE A 85 -4.06 -15.99 -9.95
C ILE A 85 -4.37 -16.66 -8.61
N GLU A 86 -4.56 -15.85 -7.56
CA GLU A 86 -4.87 -16.29 -6.21
C GLU A 86 -6.05 -15.50 -5.64
N LEU A 87 -6.89 -16.19 -4.88
CA LEU A 87 -7.84 -15.59 -3.97
C LEU A 87 -7.12 -15.41 -2.62
N LYS A 88 -7.10 -14.19 -2.08
CA LYS A 88 -6.38 -13.83 -0.86
C LYS A 88 -7.27 -13.08 0.10
N THR A 89 -7.04 -13.28 1.39
CA THR A 89 -7.61 -12.41 2.44
C THR A 89 -6.50 -11.76 3.24
N TYR A 90 -6.48 -10.44 3.23
CA TYR A 90 -5.54 -9.60 3.96
C TYR A 90 -6.10 -9.27 5.34
N PRO A 91 -5.30 -9.34 6.41
CA PRO A 91 -5.72 -8.90 7.74
C PRO A 91 -5.84 -7.38 7.81
N VAL A 92 -6.32 -6.87 8.93
CA VAL A 92 -6.24 -5.43 9.26
C VAL A 92 -4.79 -4.99 9.22
N VAL A 93 -4.51 -3.88 8.54
CA VAL A 93 -3.17 -3.29 8.44
C VAL A 93 -3.20 -1.80 8.70
N ARG A 94 -2.26 -1.29 9.50
CA ARG A 94 -2.01 0.14 9.61
C ARG A 94 -1.18 0.62 8.45
N ARG A 95 -1.56 1.77 7.87
CA ARG A 95 -0.84 2.35 6.75
C ARG A 95 -0.84 3.87 6.79
N ALA A 96 0.25 4.48 6.33
CA ALA A 96 0.32 5.90 6.03
C ALA A 96 -0.08 6.11 4.56
N GLU A 97 -1.02 7.01 4.30
CA GLU A 97 -1.61 7.28 2.99
C GLU A 97 -1.27 8.68 2.50
N TYR A 98 -0.97 8.79 1.21
CA TYR A 98 -0.89 10.04 0.45
C TYR A 98 -1.80 9.93 -0.76
N SER A 99 -2.77 10.83 -0.87
CA SER A 99 -3.74 10.82 -1.98
C SER A 99 -3.58 12.04 -2.88
N ALA A 100 -3.76 11.84 -4.20
CA ALA A 100 -3.75 12.90 -5.19
C ALA A 100 -4.63 12.56 -6.39
N LYS A 101 -4.85 13.57 -7.26
CA LYS A 101 -5.57 13.43 -8.53
C LYS A 101 -4.59 13.45 -9.71
N GLY A 102 -5.02 12.89 -10.83
CA GLY A 102 -4.28 12.90 -12.09
C GLY A 102 -3.33 11.72 -12.26
N SER A 103 -2.21 11.92 -12.97
CA SER A 103 -1.28 10.84 -13.31
C SER A 103 -0.69 10.12 -12.10
N SER A 104 -0.98 8.85 -11.98
CA SER A 104 -0.41 7.98 -10.95
C SER A 104 1.05 7.61 -11.26
N ASN A 105 1.44 7.52 -12.52
CA ASN A 105 2.82 7.25 -12.92
C ASN A 105 3.77 8.37 -12.48
N PHE A 106 3.36 9.63 -12.67
CA PHE A 106 4.09 10.78 -12.13
C PHE A 106 3.95 10.85 -10.61
N GLY A 107 2.77 10.52 -10.10
CA GLY A 107 2.41 10.56 -8.69
C GLY A 107 3.24 9.65 -7.80
N MET A 108 3.77 8.53 -8.32
CA MET A 108 4.66 7.65 -7.56
C MET A 108 5.88 8.40 -6.98
N ASN A 109 6.45 9.33 -7.72
CA ASN A 109 7.56 10.15 -7.21
C ASN A 109 7.09 11.22 -6.23
N VAL A 110 5.90 11.80 -6.45
CA VAL A 110 5.35 12.89 -5.61
C VAL A 110 4.84 12.35 -4.27
N GLY A 111 4.22 11.17 -4.26
CA GLY A 111 3.68 10.54 -3.04
C GLY A 111 4.76 9.88 -2.18
N PHE A 112 5.81 9.35 -2.80
CA PHE A 112 6.85 8.60 -2.11
C PHE A 112 7.57 9.43 -1.03
N TRP A 113 8.06 10.62 -1.37
CA TRP A 113 8.89 11.40 -0.45
C TRP A 113 8.16 11.91 0.80
N PRO A 114 6.90 12.40 0.72
CA PRO A 114 6.14 12.71 1.92
C PRO A 114 5.95 11.49 2.84
N LEU A 115 5.61 10.33 2.28
CA LEU A 115 5.46 9.08 3.03
C LEU A 115 6.79 8.61 3.65
N PHE A 116 7.88 8.67 2.88
CA PHE A 116 9.20 8.29 3.37
C PHE A 116 9.66 9.18 4.53
N ASN A 117 9.48 10.49 4.42
CA ASN A 117 9.80 11.43 5.49
C ASN A 117 8.94 11.19 6.73
N HIS A 118 7.66 10.84 6.54
CA HIS A 118 6.74 10.53 7.62
C HIS A 118 7.22 9.31 8.43
N ILE A 119 7.51 8.17 7.78
CA ILE A 119 7.98 6.98 8.48
C ILE A 119 9.37 7.18 9.09
N LYS A 120 10.28 7.86 8.39
CA LYS A 120 11.63 8.16 8.87
C LYS A 120 11.63 9.02 10.13
N SER A 121 10.78 10.06 10.18
CA SER A 121 10.68 10.95 11.36
C SER A 121 10.11 10.27 12.60
N ARG A 122 9.52 9.09 12.45
CA ARG A 122 8.88 8.28 13.51
C ARG A 122 9.62 6.99 13.81
N ASP A 123 10.79 6.81 13.20
CA ASP A 123 11.59 5.57 13.31
C ASP A 123 10.78 4.30 12.95
N ILE A 124 9.91 4.43 11.95
CA ILE A 124 9.12 3.31 11.42
C ILE A 124 9.87 2.70 10.23
N ALA A 125 10.21 1.43 10.32
CA ALA A 125 10.90 0.72 9.24
C ALA A 125 10.03 0.57 7.99
N MET A 126 10.67 0.70 6.82
CA MET A 126 10.01 0.46 5.53
C MET A 126 9.64 -1.02 5.39
N THR A 127 8.46 -1.29 4.89
CA THR A 127 7.97 -2.63 4.52
C THR A 127 7.70 -2.71 3.01
N SER A 128 7.51 -3.90 2.52
CA SER A 128 6.92 -4.19 1.21
C SER A 128 5.52 -4.78 1.39
N PRO A 129 4.62 -4.54 0.46
CA PRO A 129 4.70 -3.70 -0.73
C PRO A 129 4.45 -2.22 -0.46
N VAL A 130 4.75 -1.37 -1.46
CA VAL A 130 4.09 -0.07 -1.61
C VAL A 130 2.76 -0.31 -2.30
N GLU A 131 1.66 0.04 -1.64
CA GLU A 131 0.32 -0.09 -2.22
C GLU A 131 -0.04 1.16 -3.04
N MET A 132 -0.76 0.93 -4.14
CA MET A 132 -1.38 1.94 -4.98
C MET A 132 -2.85 1.60 -5.15
N ASP A 133 -3.73 2.36 -4.50
CA ASP A 133 -5.17 2.26 -4.72
C ASP A 133 -5.56 3.21 -5.86
N TYR A 134 -6.29 2.70 -6.85
CA TYR A 134 -6.74 3.48 -8.01
C TYR A 134 -8.24 3.66 -7.94
N ARG A 135 -8.69 4.91 -8.01
CA ARG A 135 -10.11 5.29 -8.04
C ARG A 135 -10.39 6.03 -9.33
N PRO A 136 -10.70 5.31 -10.42
CA PRO A 136 -11.00 5.93 -11.71
C PRO A 136 -12.23 6.81 -11.62
N SER A 137 -12.26 7.85 -12.45
CA SER A 137 -13.42 8.76 -12.56
C SER A 137 -14.53 8.12 -13.41
N GLY A 138 -15.77 8.50 -13.11
CA GLY A 138 -16.95 8.10 -13.88
C GLY A 138 -17.54 6.76 -13.49
N ASP A 139 -18.61 6.38 -14.18
CA ASP A 139 -19.35 5.13 -13.97
C ASP A 139 -18.65 4.00 -14.73
N ARG A 140 -17.84 3.23 -14.01
CA ARG A 140 -16.99 2.17 -14.56
C ARG A 140 -17.09 0.91 -13.72
N THR A 141 -16.90 -0.24 -14.34
CA THR A 141 -16.70 -1.49 -13.61
C THR A 141 -15.27 -1.59 -13.09
N PRO A 142 -15.02 -2.28 -11.97
CA PRO A 142 -13.69 -2.44 -11.39
C PRO A 142 -12.62 -3.02 -12.34
N LEU A 143 -13.04 -3.76 -13.35
CA LEU A 143 -12.15 -4.41 -14.33
C LEU A 143 -11.89 -3.58 -15.59
N THR A 144 -12.55 -2.43 -15.74
CA THR A 144 -12.34 -1.59 -16.93
C THR A 144 -10.92 -1.01 -16.94
N PRO A 145 -10.15 -1.15 -18.03
CA PRO A 145 -8.84 -0.54 -18.17
C PRO A 145 -8.87 0.96 -17.90
N MET A 146 -7.88 1.48 -17.20
CA MET A 146 -7.80 2.86 -16.74
C MET A 146 -6.85 3.69 -17.60
N LYS A 147 -7.14 4.99 -17.73
CA LYS A 147 -6.16 5.96 -18.21
C LYS A 147 -5.36 6.50 -17.03
N ASP A 148 -4.07 6.73 -17.21
CA ASP A 148 -3.18 7.19 -16.14
C ASP A 148 -3.59 8.54 -15.51
N VAL A 149 -4.26 9.38 -16.26
CA VAL A 149 -4.68 10.73 -15.81
C VAL A 149 -6.10 10.79 -15.24
N ASP A 150 -6.83 9.67 -15.26
CA ASP A 150 -8.21 9.62 -14.77
C ASP A 150 -8.29 9.31 -13.29
N GLY A 151 -9.05 10.13 -12.55
CA GLY A 151 -9.44 9.82 -11.18
C GLY A 151 -8.47 10.25 -10.10
N THR A 152 -8.55 9.55 -8.99
CA THR A 152 -7.73 9.74 -7.79
C THR A 152 -6.93 8.48 -7.55
N TRP A 153 -5.73 8.63 -7.02
CA TRP A 153 -4.91 7.52 -6.55
C TRP A 153 -4.45 7.79 -5.12
N THR A 154 -4.20 6.71 -4.39
CA THR A 154 -3.62 6.75 -3.05
C THR A 154 -2.41 5.85 -3.02
N MET A 155 -1.26 6.39 -2.64
CA MET A 155 -0.05 5.62 -2.33
C MET A 155 -0.02 5.38 -0.83
N SER A 156 0.29 4.15 -0.42
CA SER A 156 0.36 3.80 0.99
C SER A 156 1.64 3.06 1.33
N PHE A 157 2.25 3.46 2.47
CA PHE A 157 3.31 2.70 3.12
C PHE A 157 2.69 1.94 4.29
N LEU A 158 2.84 0.63 4.26
CA LEU A 158 2.27 -0.26 5.25
C LEU A 158 3.17 -0.33 6.48
N TYR A 159 2.57 -0.40 7.66
CA TYR A 159 3.33 -0.61 8.88
C TYR A 159 3.50 -2.10 9.16
N ARG A 160 4.58 -2.44 9.81
CA ARG A 160 4.85 -3.84 10.17
C ARG A 160 3.74 -4.44 11.02
N THR A 161 3.20 -3.66 11.97
CA THR A 161 2.08 -4.03 12.83
C THR A 161 1.11 -2.85 13.02
N VAL A 162 -0.11 -3.13 13.44
CA VAL A 162 -1.12 -2.10 13.77
C VAL A 162 -0.81 -1.32 15.05
N ASN A 163 0.21 -1.72 15.81
CA ASN A 163 0.57 -1.09 17.07
C ASN A 163 1.65 0.01 16.91
N LEU A 164 2.15 0.24 15.70
CA LEU A 164 3.18 1.25 15.42
C LEU A 164 2.55 2.63 15.24
N GLY A 165 2.68 3.47 16.25
CA GLY A 165 2.19 4.86 16.25
C GLY A 165 0.66 4.98 16.27
N PRO A 166 0.12 6.20 16.39
CA PRO A 166 -1.31 6.47 16.36
C PRO A 166 -1.86 6.57 14.93
N THR A 167 -3.19 6.38 14.77
CA THR A 167 -3.93 6.80 13.58
C THR A 167 -4.22 8.30 13.64
N GLY A 168 -4.43 8.95 12.49
CA GLY A 168 -4.79 10.37 12.40
C GLY A 168 -4.15 11.07 11.21
N GLU A 169 -4.34 12.38 11.17
CA GLU A 169 -3.76 13.25 10.14
C GLU A 169 -2.38 13.78 10.56
N ASP A 170 -1.46 13.81 9.61
CA ASP A 170 -0.12 14.38 9.75
C ASP A 170 0.22 15.18 8.49
N GLY A 171 -0.22 16.43 8.44
CA GLY A 171 -0.12 17.28 7.29
C GLY A 171 -0.88 16.71 6.09
N ARG A 172 -0.13 16.24 5.06
CA ARG A 172 -0.73 15.61 3.86
C ARG A 172 -0.80 14.09 3.96
N ILE A 173 -0.34 13.52 5.05
CA ILE A 173 -0.34 12.08 5.30
C ILE A 173 -1.49 11.76 6.25
N ARG A 174 -2.21 10.70 5.96
CA ARG A 174 -3.22 10.15 6.83
C ARG A 174 -2.80 8.74 7.26
N VAL A 175 -2.78 8.49 8.56
CA VAL A 175 -2.52 7.16 9.12
C VAL A 175 -3.84 6.50 9.48
N VAL A 176 -4.13 5.34 8.89
CA VAL A 176 -5.39 4.62 9.09
C VAL A 176 -5.16 3.13 9.28
N ASP A 177 -6.12 2.49 9.94
CA ASP A 177 -6.24 1.04 9.94
C ASP A 177 -7.16 0.62 8.80
N ASN A 178 -6.57 -0.05 7.78
CA ASN A 178 -7.32 -0.60 6.67
C ASN A 178 -7.94 -1.93 7.10
N PRO A 179 -9.25 -2.14 6.92
CA PRO A 179 -9.94 -3.35 7.38
C PRO A 179 -9.49 -4.59 6.61
N GLU A 180 -9.90 -5.76 7.13
CA GLU A 180 -9.75 -7.03 6.42
C GLU A 180 -10.31 -6.92 5.00
N LEU A 181 -9.60 -7.49 4.02
CA LEU A 181 -9.95 -7.37 2.61
C LEU A 181 -9.72 -8.68 1.87
N THR A 182 -10.76 -9.19 1.23
CA THR A 182 -10.66 -10.33 0.30
C THR A 182 -10.55 -9.83 -1.14
N VAL A 183 -9.56 -10.33 -1.86
CA VAL A 183 -9.24 -9.93 -3.23
C VAL A 183 -8.95 -11.14 -4.12
N VAL A 184 -9.14 -10.97 -5.42
CA VAL A 184 -8.46 -11.79 -6.43
C VAL A 184 -7.24 -11.02 -6.90
N SER A 185 -6.10 -11.70 -6.92
CA SER A 185 -4.78 -11.16 -7.21
C SER A 185 -4.14 -11.88 -8.38
N ILE A 186 -3.52 -11.14 -9.29
CA ILE A 186 -2.60 -11.68 -10.29
C ILE A 186 -1.18 -11.19 -10.03
N GLY A 187 -0.22 -12.12 -10.00
CA GLY A 187 1.20 -11.79 -9.92
C GLY A 187 1.72 -11.26 -11.24
N MET A 188 2.52 -10.19 -11.16
CA MET A 188 3.10 -9.50 -12.31
C MET A 188 4.63 -9.45 -12.18
N ARG A 189 5.31 -9.43 -13.33
CA ARG A 189 6.76 -9.26 -13.42
C ARG A 189 7.10 -8.13 -14.35
N GLY A 190 8.01 -7.24 -13.95
CA GLY A 190 8.50 -6.19 -14.83
C GLY A 190 8.21 -4.77 -14.37
N GLN A 191 8.00 -3.88 -15.33
CA GLN A 191 7.77 -2.46 -15.07
C GLN A 191 6.49 -2.22 -14.27
N TYR A 192 6.56 -1.33 -13.27
CA TYR A 192 5.40 -0.82 -12.55
C TYR A 192 4.67 0.26 -13.34
N GLY A 193 3.48 0.62 -12.89
CA GLY A 193 2.68 1.70 -13.44
C GLY A 193 1.42 1.24 -14.15
N MET A 194 0.68 2.18 -14.73
CA MET A 194 -0.67 1.95 -15.27
C MET A 194 -0.72 0.88 -16.38
N GLY A 195 0.35 0.76 -17.17
CA GLY A 195 0.44 -0.30 -18.19
C GLY A 195 0.40 -1.70 -17.57
N ALA A 196 1.16 -1.92 -16.48
CA ALA A 196 1.15 -3.20 -15.78
C ALA A 196 -0.20 -3.46 -15.09
N VAL A 197 -0.82 -2.41 -14.51
CA VAL A 197 -2.15 -2.52 -13.90
C VAL A 197 -3.18 -2.94 -14.94
N ASN A 198 -3.23 -2.28 -16.10
CA ASN A 198 -4.19 -2.61 -17.15
C ASN A 198 -3.97 -4.02 -17.71
N ALA A 199 -2.70 -4.44 -17.89
CA ALA A 199 -2.40 -5.81 -18.31
C ALA A 199 -2.90 -6.85 -17.27
N GLY A 200 -2.72 -6.57 -15.97
CA GLY A 200 -3.24 -7.42 -14.90
C GLY A 200 -4.77 -7.45 -14.87
N LEU A 201 -5.44 -6.30 -15.06
CA LEU A 201 -6.90 -6.22 -15.15
C LEU A 201 -7.47 -7.01 -16.34
N GLU A 202 -6.77 -6.99 -17.47
CA GLU A 202 -7.17 -7.79 -18.65
C GLU A 202 -7.15 -9.30 -18.34
N GLU A 203 -6.10 -9.79 -17.70
CA GLU A 203 -6.02 -11.21 -17.31
C GLU A 203 -7.06 -11.57 -16.23
N LEU A 204 -7.29 -10.69 -15.26
CA LEU A 204 -8.34 -10.88 -14.26
C LEU A 204 -9.72 -10.89 -14.91
N THR A 205 -9.98 -10.04 -15.91
CA THR A 205 -11.26 -10.05 -16.67
C THR A 205 -11.52 -11.42 -17.30
N LYS A 206 -10.51 -11.99 -18.00
CA LYS A 206 -10.61 -13.33 -18.60
C LYS A 206 -10.95 -14.38 -17.54
N TRP A 207 -10.33 -14.30 -16.37
CA TRP A 207 -10.61 -15.22 -15.28
C TRP A 207 -12.03 -15.05 -14.73
N PHE A 208 -12.51 -13.81 -14.52
CA PHE A 208 -13.86 -13.55 -14.03
C PHE A 208 -14.95 -14.03 -15.01
N ASP A 209 -14.69 -13.95 -16.32
CA ASP A 209 -15.62 -14.43 -17.36
C ASP A 209 -15.76 -15.97 -17.32
N GLY A 210 -14.71 -16.68 -16.91
CA GLY A 210 -14.65 -18.14 -16.86
C GLY A 210 -15.12 -18.78 -15.55
N GLN A 211 -15.55 -17.99 -14.53
CA GLN A 211 -15.96 -18.54 -13.23
C GLN A 211 -17.32 -17.96 -12.75
N SER A 212 -17.98 -18.66 -11.82
CA SER A 212 -19.35 -18.32 -11.37
C SER A 212 -19.45 -17.93 -9.88
N GLU A 213 -18.36 -18.07 -9.10
CA GLU A 213 -18.43 -17.93 -7.65
C GLU A 213 -18.21 -16.50 -7.16
N TRP A 214 -17.33 -15.75 -7.82
CA TRP A 214 -16.84 -14.45 -7.39
C TRP A 214 -17.20 -13.34 -8.35
N GLU A 215 -17.47 -12.16 -7.82
CA GLU A 215 -17.61 -10.93 -8.61
C GLU A 215 -16.78 -9.80 -8.02
N PRO A 216 -16.25 -8.88 -8.86
CA PRO A 216 -15.54 -7.71 -8.39
C PRO A 216 -16.50 -6.78 -7.65
N CYS A 217 -16.04 -6.19 -6.53
CA CYS A 217 -16.88 -5.34 -5.69
C CYS A 217 -16.21 -4.03 -5.23
N GLY A 218 -15.02 -3.74 -5.73
CA GLY A 218 -14.29 -2.51 -5.38
C GLY A 218 -13.24 -2.17 -6.43
N ASP A 219 -12.65 -0.97 -6.28
CA ASP A 219 -11.64 -0.45 -7.18
C ASP A 219 -10.35 -1.28 -7.18
N PRO A 220 -9.61 -1.33 -8.30
CA PRO A 220 -8.36 -2.07 -8.38
C PRO A 220 -7.25 -1.40 -7.57
N ARG A 221 -6.30 -2.23 -7.14
CA ARG A 221 -5.06 -1.79 -6.51
C ARG A 221 -3.84 -2.52 -7.05
N GLY A 222 -2.69 -1.86 -6.96
CA GLY A 222 -1.38 -2.43 -7.29
C GLY A 222 -0.52 -2.56 -6.05
N LEU A 223 0.21 -3.66 -5.92
CA LEU A 223 1.19 -3.91 -4.87
C LEU A 223 2.58 -4.00 -5.50
N ASN A 224 3.46 -3.05 -5.20
CA ASN A 224 4.82 -2.96 -5.75
C ASN A 224 5.83 -3.40 -4.69
N TYR A 225 6.50 -4.53 -4.90
CA TYR A 225 7.32 -5.16 -3.86
C TYR A 225 8.78 -4.70 -3.82
N ASN A 226 9.33 -4.22 -4.95
CA ASN A 226 10.75 -3.92 -5.06
C ASN A 226 11.06 -2.44 -5.25
N GLY A 227 12.18 -2.03 -4.70
CA GLY A 227 12.73 -0.69 -4.87
C GLY A 227 13.29 -0.40 -6.28
N PRO A 228 13.73 0.84 -6.51
CA PRO A 228 14.25 1.26 -7.82
C PRO A 228 15.56 0.56 -8.21
N GLN A 229 16.33 0.07 -7.25
CA GLN A 229 17.62 -0.63 -7.46
C GLN A 229 17.47 -2.01 -8.10
N VAL A 230 16.29 -2.64 -7.99
CA VAL A 230 16.03 -3.96 -8.57
C VAL A 230 15.84 -3.82 -10.09
N PRO A 231 16.56 -4.60 -10.91
CA PRO A 231 16.38 -4.60 -12.37
C PRO A 231 14.92 -4.88 -12.75
N VAL A 232 14.39 -4.15 -13.74
CA VAL A 232 12.99 -4.25 -14.17
C VAL A 232 12.53 -5.70 -14.38
N LYS A 233 13.36 -6.52 -15.03
CA LYS A 233 13.07 -7.94 -15.28
C LYS A 233 12.88 -8.80 -14.03
N ASN A 234 13.31 -8.32 -12.85
CA ASN A 234 13.22 -9.02 -11.58
C ASN A 234 12.24 -8.34 -10.61
N LYS A 235 11.60 -7.24 -11.02
CA LYS A 235 10.59 -6.58 -10.20
C LYS A 235 9.33 -7.42 -10.14
N TRP A 236 8.80 -7.53 -8.92
CA TRP A 236 7.59 -8.26 -8.59
C TRP A 236 6.49 -7.29 -8.17
N SER A 237 5.31 -7.48 -8.70
CA SER A 237 4.11 -6.74 -8.29
C SER A 237 2.87 -7.62 -8.36
N GLU A 238 1.77 -7.12 -7.84
CA GLU A 238 0.46 -7.72 -7.97
C GLU A 238 -0.54 -6.67 -8.45
N VAL A 239 -1.50 -7.10 -9.25
CA VAL A 239 -2.72 -6.35 -9.54
C VAL A 239 -3.88 -7.08 -8.88
N GLN A 240 -4.68 -6.36 -8.13
CA GLN A 240 -5.72 -6.94 -7.28
C GLN A 240 -7.04 -6.22 -7.46
N VAL A 241 -8.13 -6.97 -7.32
CA VAL A 241 -9.50 -6.44 -7.31
C VAL A 241 -10.22 -7.02 -6.10
N PRO A 242 -10.83 -6.19 -5.24
CA PRO A 242 -11.71 -6.65 -4.17
C PRO A 242 -12.86 -7.47 -4.71
N VAL A 243 -13.20 -8.56 -4.00
CA VAL A 243 -14.25 -9.49 -4.45
C VAL A 243 -15.24 -9.83 -3.36
N ARG A 244 -16.44 -10.21 -3.79
CA ARG A 244 -17.47 -10.84 -2.98
C ARG A 244 -18.04 -12.05 -3.69
N ARG A 245 -18.83 -12.86 -2.98
CA ARG A 245 -19.60 -13.94 -3.61
C ARG A 245 -20.66 -13.38 -4.55
N LYS A 246 -20.82 -14.00 -5.72
CA LYS A 246 -21.93 -13.68 -6.61
C LYS A 246 -23.27 -13.93 -5.91
N GLY A 247 -24.18 -12.97 -6.02
CA GLY A 247 -25.50 -13.04 -5.36
C GLY A 247 -25.51 -12.66 -3.88
N ALA A 248 -24.36 -12.37 -3.26
CA ALA A 248 -24.36 -11.78 -1.93
C ALA A 248 -24.97 -10.37 -1.97
N ALA A 249 -25.81 -10.02 -0.99
CA ALA A 249 -26.33 -8.67 -0.86
C ALA A 249 -25.17 -7.66 -0.88
N LYS A 250 -25.35 -6.54 -1.61
CA LYS A 250 -24.36 -5.45 -1.56
C LYS A 250 -24.18 -5.08 -0.10
N ALA A 251 -22.99 -5.36 0.47
CA ALA A 251 -22.61 -4.74 1.72
C ALA A 251 -22.78 -3.23 1.53
N VAL A 252 -23.41 -2.56 2.48
CA VAL A 252 -23.52 -1.10 2.47
C VAL A 252 -22.09 -0.60 2.38
N GLU A 253 -21.73 -0.06 1.23
CA GLU A 253 -20.42 0.50 0.94
C GLU A 253 -20.10 1.47 2.06
N ALA A 254 -19.13 1.14 2.90
CA ALA A 254 -18.64 2.08 3.90
C ALA A 254 -18.16 3.28 3.09
N ALA A 255 -18.86 4.42 3.23
CA ALA A 255 -18.59 5.62 2.47
C ALA A 255 -17.09 5.89 2.52
N PRO A 256 -16.41 6.02 1.36
CA PRO A 256 -14.99 6.31 1.32
C PRO A 256 -14.75 7.54 2.16
N ALA A 257 -13.77 7.49 3.06
CA ALA A 257 -13.38 8.65 3.83
C ALA A 257 -13.18 9.79 2.83
N GLN A 258 -13.91 10.89 2.99
CA GLN A 258 -13.94 11.99 2.04
C GLN A 258 -12.51 12.47 1.80
N VAL A 259 -11.99 12.26 0.59
CA VAL A 259 -10.73 12.82 0.12
C VAL A 259 -10.97 14.32 0.00
N VAL A 260 -10.44 15.12 0.90
CA VAL A 260 -10.38 16.57 0.74
C VAL A 260 -9.30 16.82 -0.31
N PRO A 261 -9.65 17.32 -1.52
CA PRO A 261 -8.66 17.61 -2.53
C PRO A 261 -7.78 18.77 -2.06
N VAL A 262 -6.51 18.56 -1.91
CA VAL A 262 -5.56 19.67 -1.77
C VAL A 262 -5.26 20.17 -3.18
N ASP A 263 -5.80 21.34 -3.55
CA ASP A 263 -5.52 21.98 -4.83
C ASP A 263 -4.02 22.15 -5.00
N GLY A 264 -3.49 21.40 -5.97
CA GLY A 264 -2.08 21.33 -6.24
C GLY A 264 -1.53 22.56 -6.96
N LYS A 265 -1.35 23.66 -6.26
CA LYS A 265 -0.42 24.69 -6.68
C LYS A 265 0.89 24.51 -5.90
N ALA A 266 1.62 23.43 -6.22
CA ALA A 266 2.95 23.21 -5.71
C ALA A 266 3.92 24.13 -6.45
N ALA A 267 4.51 25.09 -5.74
CA ALA A 267 5.75 25.74 -6.14
C ALA A 267 6.81 24.64 -6.35
N GLN A 268 7.42 24.61 -7.52
CA GLN A 268 8.54 23.72 -7.80
C GLN A 268 9.67 24.03 -6.79
N PRO A 269 10.16 23.07 -6.05
CA PRO A 269 11.41 23.25 -5.33
C PRO A 269 12.53 23.31 -6.37
N LYS A 270 13.29 24.40 -6.33
CA LYS A 270 14.53 24.61 -7.07
C LYS A 270 15.47 23.45 -6.78
N ALA A 271 15.97 22.80 -7.82
CA ALA A 271 16.96 21.74 -7.70
C ALA A 271 18.20 22.28 -6.98
N ALA A 272 18.38 21.89 -5.74
CA ALA A 272 19.62 22.09 -4.99
C ALA A 272 19.79 20.87 -4.07
N ASP A 273 20.92 20.19 -4.29
CA ASP A 273 21.59 19.24 -3.42
C ASP A 273 20.83 17.93 -3.07
N ALA A 274 20.89 16.98 -4.00
CA ALA A 274 20.81 15.57 -3.64
C ALA A 274 22.14 15.17 -2.96
N PRO A 275 22.13 14.57 -1.76
CA PRO A 275 23.36 14.00 -1.20
C PRO A 275 23.78 12.82 -2.06
N GLN A 276 25.01 12.89 -2.61
CA GLN A 276 25.67 11.78 -3.29
C GLN A 276 25.81 10.61 -2.32
N ALA A 277 25.45 9.43 -2.78
CA ALA A 277 25.74 8.18 -2.10
C ALA A 277 27.27 8.06 -1.88
N PRO A 278 27.73 7.53 -0.73
CA PRO A 278 29.16 7.35 -0.47
C PRO A 278 29.74 6.38 -1.53
N ALA A 279 30.83 6.82 -2.14
CA ALA A 279 31.58 6.04 -3.13
C ALA A 279 32.05 4.71 -2.52
N ALA A 280 31.74 3.61 -3.19
CA ALA A 280 32.27 2.29 -2.85
C ALA A 280 33.79 2.32 -2.90
N LYS A 281 34.43 1.86 -1.82
CA LYS A 281 35.89 1.68 -1.78
C LYS A 281 36.32 0.62 -2.80
N PRO A 282 37.41 0.84 -3.54
CA PRO A 282 37.92 -0.17 -4.47
C PRO A 282 38.43 -1.39 -3.70
N VAL A 283 37.94 -2.56 -4.11
CA VAL A 283 38.45 -3.87 -3.64
C VAL A 283 39.76 -4.12 -4.36
N THR A 284 40.87 -4.18 -3.65
CA THR A 284 42.18 -4.59 -4.18
C THR A 284 42.15 -6.12 -4.40
N PRO A 285 42.54 -6.62 -5.58
CA PRO A 285 42.66 -8.07 -5.79
C PRO A 285 43.84 -8.63 -5.01
N PRO A 286 43.78 -9.91 -4.54
CA PRO A 286 44.91 -10.53 -3.88
C PRO A 286 46.04 -10.77 -4.85
N ALA A 287 47.28 -10.51 -4.40
CA ALA A 287 48.52 -10.78 -5.14
C ALA A 287 48.69 -12.27 -5.37
N ALA A 288 49.26 -12.59 -6.55
CA ALA A 288 49.59 -13.93 -7.03
C ALA A 288 50.65 -14.63 -6.16
#